data_225842bddd2ca4702681e8bfbaec0ed7
#
_entry.id   225842bddd2ca4702681e8bfbaec0ed7
#
_cell.length_a   1.000
_cell.length_b   1.000
_cell.length_c   1.000
_cell.angle_alpha   90.00
_cell.angle_beta   90.00
_cell.angle_gamma   90.00
#
_symmetry.space_group_name_H-M   'P 1'
#
loop_
_entity.id
_entity.type
_entity.pdbx_description
1 polymer ?
#
loop_
_entity_poly.entity_id
_entity_poly.type
_entity_poly.pdbx_seq_one_letter_code
_entity_poly.pdbx_strand_id
1 'polypeptide(L)'
;MKIIIPLQTCSTRIPLKNIRPFYNDDSLFDIKAKQILEFESADNVYVSSEDEEKVRPLCEKYGFHFMLRDKSLTGNKIYQPDLVKALTEPLPGDDDIMWIQVTSPLFNQFKEALAEWKKVRDDYDSLVAVKPFKGHLLDDKGNPVNYSFGYWHKVSQDLPKLYSVLWSLFILKRTTVNRFNYHIGVNPYLFASDNMVVDIDYHEDFELARHIYTKIHGNND
;
A
#
# COMPACT_ATOMS: atom_id res chain seq x y z
N MET A 1 -3.56 -14.67 9.00
CA MET A 1 -2.89 -13.34 8.84
C MET A 1 -3.91 -12.27 9.14
N LYS A 2 -3.53 -11.16 9.75
CA LYS A 2 -4.45 -10.02 9.92
C LYS A 2 -4.17 -8.97 8.87
N ILE A 3 -5.21 -8.47 8.21
CA ILE A 3 -5.11 -7.42 7.18
C ILE A 3 -5.54 -6.10 7.77
N ILE A 4 -4.72 -5.06 7.60
CA ILE A 4 -5.01 -3.68 7.99
C ILE A 4 -5.16 -2.81 6.76
N ILE A 5 -6.25 -2.04 6.73
CA ILE A 5 -6.51 -1.02 5.71
C ILE A 5 -6.65 0.33 6.41
N PRO A 6 -5.65 1.22 6.35
CA PRO A 6 -5.79 2.59 6.83
C PRO A 6 -6.61 3.40 5.81
N LEU A 7 -7.84 3.71 6.13
CA LEU A 7 -8.75 4.43 5.26
C LEU A 7 -9.06 5.81 5.85
N GLN A 8 -8.58 6.89 5.21
CA GLN A 8 -8.94 8.25 5.62
C GLN A 8 -9.90 8.90 4.62
N THR A 9 -10.82 9.72 5.12
CA THR A 9 -11.80 10.45 4.32
C THR A 9 -11.41 11.91 4.12
N CYS A 10 -10.50 12.43 4.92
CA CYS A 10 -10.08 13.84 4.94
C CYS A 10 -9.04 14.22 3.86
N SER A 11 -9.05 13.55 2.70
CA SER A 11 -8.14 13.92 1.59
C SER A 11 -8.43 15.35 1.11
N THR A 12 -7.40 16.22 1.16
CA THR A 12 -7.50 17.63 0.76
C THR A 12 -7.31 17.85 -0.74
N ARG A 13 -6.50 17.03 -1.38
CA ARG A 13 -6.18 17.11 -2.83
C ARG A 13 -7.31 16.55 -3.71
N ILE A 14 -7.92 15.45 -3.27
CA ILE A 14 -9.07 14.83 -3.94
C ILE A 14 -10.10 14.52 -2.86
N PRO A 15 -11.20 15.27 -2.75
CA PRO A 15 -12.22 15.03 -1.73
C PRO A 15 -12.76 13.61 -1.79
N LEU A 16 -12.80 12.94 -0.62
CA LEU A 16 -13.29 11.57 -0.45
C LEU A 16 -12.58 10.54 -1.36
N LYS A 17 -11.32 10.79 -1.72
CA LYS A 17 -10.53 10.01 -2.69
C LYS A 17 -10.78 8.50 -2.62
N ASN A 18 -10.75 7.94 -1.42
CA ASN A 18 -10.77 6.50 -1.19
C ASN A 18 -12.15 5.85 -1.31
N ILE A 19 -13.23 6.65 -1.20
CA ILE A 19 -14.62 6.16 -1.13
C ILE A 19 -15.55 6.76 -2.18
N ARG A 20 -15.04 7.67 -3.03
CA ARG A 20 -15.80 8.19 -4.18
C ARG A 20 -15.76 7.20 -5.34
N PRO A 21 -16.76 7.20 -6.25
CA PRO A 21 -16.74 6.35 -7.44
C PRO A 21 -15.46 6.54 -8.26
N PHE A 22 -14.81 5.43 -8.60
CA PHE A 22 -13.60 5.36 -9.41
C PHE A 22 -13.84 4.61 -10.72
N TYR A 23 -14.43 3.41 -10.68
CA TYR A 23 -14.78 2.62 -11.84
C TYR A 23 -16.20 2.06 -11.69
N ASN A 24 -17.10 2.39 -12.61
CA ASN A 24 -18.53 2.21 -12.45
C ASN A 24 -18.96 2.83 -11.11
N ASP A 25 -19.64 2.07 -10.24
CA ASP A 25 -20.03 2.51 -8.90
C ASP A 25 -19.01 2.15 -7.81
N ASP A 26 -17.92 1.44 -8.16
CA ASP A 26 -16.90 1.03 -7.21
C ASP A 26 -15.93 2.17 -6.90
N SER A 27 -15.68 2.37 -5.61
CA SER A 27 -14.61 3.22 -5.11
C SER A 27 -13.26 2.48 -5.09
N LEU A 28 -12.17 3.18 -4.75
CA LEU A 28 -10.86 2.55 -4.52
C LEU A 28 -10.95 1.52 -3.39
N PHE A 29 -11.74 1.81 -2.35
CA PHE A 29 -11.99 0.87 -1.27
C PHE A 29 -12.73 -0.38 -1.74
N ASP A 30 -13.81 -0.21 -2.53
CA ASP A 30 -14.58 -1.35 -3.07
C ASP A 30 -13.70 -2.28 -3.92
N ILE A 31 -12.85 -1.71 -4.76
CA ILE A 31 -11.89 -2.48 -5.57
C ILE A 31 -10.97 -3.31 -4.68
N LYS A 32 -10.37 -2.68 -3.65
CA LYS A 32 -9.48 -3.40 -2.72
C LYS A 32 -10.22 -4.44 -1.89
N ALA A 33 -11.43 -4.15 -1.43
CA ALA A 33 -12.24 -5.10 -0.69
C ALA A 33 -12.51 -6.37 -1.52
N LYS A 34 -12.90 -6.20 -2.78
CA LYS A 34 -13.13 -7.32 -3.72
C LYS A 34 -11.84 -8.12 -3.95
N GLN A 35 -10.70 -7.46 -4.18
CA GLN A 35 -9.40 -8.12 -4.36
C GLN A 35 -8.98 -8.92 -3.12
N ILE A 36 -9.20 -8.40 -1.92
CA ILE A 36 -8.85 -9.08 -0.65
C ILE A 36 -9.71 -10.32 -0.46
N LEU A 37 -11.01 -10.23 -0.70
CA LEU A 37 -11.95 -11.36 -0.53
C LEU A 37 -11.67 -12.52 -1.49
N GLU A 38 -10.85 -12.34 -2.52
CA GLU A 38 -10.39 -13.43 -3.37
C GLU A 38 -9.37 -14.36 -2.70
N PHE A 39 -8.71 -13.94 -1.62
CA PHE A 39 -7.64 -14.72 -1.00
C PHE A 39 -7.68 -14.81 0.53
N GLU A 40 -8.49 -13.98 1.19
CA GLU A 40 -8.58 -13.95 2.65
C GLU A 40 -10.03 -13.81 3.11
N SER A 41 -10.33 -14.33 4.31
CA SER A 41 -11.64 -14.19 4.95
C SER A 41 -11.85 -12.76 5.45
N ALA A 42 -13.10 -12.27 5.34
CA ALA A 42 -13.50 -10.98 5.88
C ALA A 42 -13.20 -10.83 7.38
N ASP A 43 -13.30 -11.91 8.15
CA ASP A 43 -13.02 -11.93 9.60
C ASP A 43 -11.57 -11.56 9.97
N ASN A 44 -10.68 -11.56 9.00
CA ASN A 44 -9.28 -11.19 9.18
C ASN A 44 -8.97 -9.75 8.74
N VAL A 45 -9.97 -9.00 8.24
CA VAL A 45 -9.78 -7.67 7.66
C VAL A 45 -10.27 -6.59 8.61
N TYR A 46 -9.38 -5.63 8.90
CA TYR A 46 -9.60 -4.52 9.81
C TYR A 46 -9.40 -3.20 9.07
N VAL A 47 -10.44 -2.37 9.03
CA VAL A 47 -10.42 -1.06 8.37
C VAL A 47 -10.40 0.03 9.42
N SER A 48 -9.38 0.85 9.42
CA SER A 48 -9.25 1.95 10.38
C SER A 48 -9.54 3.29 9.74
N SER A 49 -10.49 4.04 10.32
CA SER A 49 -10.84 5.38 9.85
C SER A 49 -11.25 6.30 10.99
N GLU A 50 -11.09 7.60 10.76
CA GLU A 50 -11.57 8.68 11.64
C GLU A 50 -13.05 9.03 11.42
N ASP A 51 -13.64 8.54 10.32
CA ASP A 51 -15.02 8.85 9.90
C ASP A 51 -15.87 7.60 9.97
N GLU A 52 -16.41 7.35 11.17
CA GLU A 52 -17.26 6.19 11.42
C GLU A 52 -18.53 6.20 10.57
N GLU A 53 -19.16 7.39 10.42
CA GLU A 53 -20.43 7.54 9.70
C GLU A 53 -20.34 7.07 8.24
N LYS A 54 -19.22 7.43 7.56
CA LYS A 54 -19.03 7.07 6.15
C LYS A 54 -18.39 5.70 5.94
N VAL A 55 -17.51 5.26 6.85
CA VAL A 55 -16.68 4.07 6.60
C VAL A 55 -17.26 2.80 7.23
N ARG A 56 -17.95 2.89 8.39
CA ARG A 56 -18.59 1.70 9.01
C ARG A 56 -19.57 1.00 8.06
N PRO A 57 -20.50 1.69 7.34
CA PRO A 57 -21.39 1.01 6.39
C PRO A 57 -20.65 0.29 5.26
N LEU A 58 -19.50 0.83 4.82
CA LEU A 58 -18.66 0.19 3.81
C LEU A 58 -18.02 -1.10 4.36
N CYS A 59 -17.57 -1.08 5.61
CA CYS A 59 -17.04 -2.28 6.27
C CYS A 59 -18.13 -3.36 6.40
N GLU A 60 -19.33 -2.99 6.84
CA GLU A 60 -20.47 -3.90 6.97
C GLU A 60 -20.86 -4.54 5.64
N LYS A 61 -20.82 -3.78 4.54
CA LYS A 61 -21.07 -4.27 3.17
C LYS A 61 -20.19 -5.48 2.80
N TYR A 62 -18.94 -5.51 3.29
CA TYR A 62 -17.96 -6.56 2.97
C TYR A 62 -17.70 -7.52 4.15
N GLY A 63 -18.35 -7.31 5.29
CA GLY A 63 -18.14 -8.12 6.51
C GLY A 63 -16.81 -7.84 7.21
N PHE A 64 -16.20 -6.66 6.99
CA PHE A 64 -14.92 -6.26 7.58
C PHE A 64 -15.12 -5.64 8.97
N HIS A 65 -14.10 -5.74 9.82
CA HIS A 65 -14.08 -5.09 11.13
C HIS A 65 -13.76 -3.59 10.97
N PHE A 66 -14.63 -2.73 11.48
CA PHE A 66 -14.36 -1.30 11.56
C PHE A 66 -13.59 -0.97 12.85
N MET A 67 -12.55 -0.14 12.74
CA MET A 67 -11.74 0.37 13.85
C MET A 67 -11.76 1.90 13.83
N LEU A 68 -12.39 2.52 14.82
CA LEU A 68 -12.35 3.97 14.96
C LEU A 68 -10.93 4.43 15.29
N ARG A 69 -10.44 5.41 14.54
CA ARG A 69 -9.13 6.02 14.72
C ARG A 69 -9.29 7.45 15.23
N ASP A 70 -8.40 7.84 16.16
CA ASP A 70 -8.34 9.23 16.61
C ASP A 70 -8.02 10.18 15.46
N LYS A 71 -8.67 11.34 15.41
CA LYS A 71 -8.47 12.34 14.35
C LYS A 71 -7.04 12.89 14.32
N SER A 72 -6.33 12.90 15.43
CA SER A 72 -4.91 13.29 15.47
C SER A 72 -3.99 12.38 14.65
N LEU A 73 -4.43 11.13 14.39
CA LEU A 73 -3.74 10.15 13.56
C LEU A 73 -4.20 10.20 12.09
N THR A 74 -4.66 11.38 11.61
CA THR A 74 -5.22 11.55 10.27
C THR A 74 -4.59 12.76 9.58
N GLY A 75 -4.40 12.68 8.26
CA GLY A 75 -3.81 13.76 7.44
C GLY A 75 -2.35 13.49 7.02
N ASN A 76 -1.69 14.54 6.49
CA ASN A 76 -0.38 14.39 5.82
C ASN A 76 0.83 14.61 6.75
N LYS A 77 0.61 14.93 8.02
CA LYS A 77 1.69 15.27 8.98
C LYS A 77 1.76 14.28 10.15
N ILE A 78 1.24 13.08 9.96
CA ILE A 78 1.23 12.06 11.01
C ILE A 78 2.62 11.44 11.14
N TYR A 79 3.03 11.25 12.38
CA TYR A 79 4.19 10.42 12.67
C TYR A 79 3.83 8.95 12.42
N GLN A 80 4.45 8.35 11.40
CA GLN A 80 4.08 7.00 10.94
C GLN A 80 4.17 5.92 12.02
N PRO A 81 5.18 5.91 12.93
CA PRO A 81 5.21 4.96 14.04
C PRO A 81 3.99 5.00 14.96
N ASP A 82 3.44 6.18 15.22
CA ASP A 82 2.25 6.33 16.07
C ASP A 82 1.01 5.75 15.37
N LEU A 83 0.88 6.00 14.07
CA LEU A 83 -0.19 5.43 13.26
C LEU A 83 -0.09 3.90 13.22
N VAL A 84 1.08 3.36 12.88
CA VAL A 84 1.28 1.91 12.78
C VAL A 84 0.99 1.24 14.11
N LYS A 85 1.50 1.79 15.23
CA LYS A 85 1.24 1.28 16.56
C LYS A 85 -0.27 1.28 16.87
N ALA A 86 -0.93 2.41 16.71
CA ALA A 86 -2.36 2.55 17.02
C ALA A 86 -3.26 1.59 16.22
N LEU A 87 -2.87 1.25 14.99
CA LEU A 87 -3.65 0.36 14.13
C LEU A 87 -3.33 -1.12 14.34
N THR A 88 -2.15 -1.44 14.84
CA THR A 88 -1.71 -2.84 14.98
C THR A 88 -1.83 -3.38 16.40
N GLU A 89 -1.67 -2.53 17.41
CA GLU A 89 -1.75 -2.93 18.82
C GLU A 89 -3.12 -3.53 19.23
N PRO A 90 -4.27 -3.01 18.75
CA PRO A 90 -5.59 -3.56 19.10
C PRO A 90 -5.93 -4.88 18.37
N LEU A 91 -5.12 -5.32 17.39
CA LEU A 91 -5.43 -6.53 16.62
C LEU A 91 -5.29 -7.78 17.48
N PRO A 92 -6.24 -8.71 17.43
CA PRO A 92 -6.18 -9.94 18.21
C PRO A 92 -5.10 -10.90 17.70
N GLY A 93 -4.52 -11.67 18.63
CA GLY A 93 -3.56 -12.74 18.35
C GLY A 93 -2.18 -12.25 17.93
N ASP A 94 -1.33 -13.20 17.55
CA ASP A 94 0.08 -12.98 17.20
C ASP A 94 0.36 -13.20 15.70
N ASP A 95 -0.70 -13.17 14.89
CA ASP A 95 -0.58 -13.35 13.44
C ASP A 95 0.29 -12.27 12.80
N ASP A 96 0.98 -12.64 11.72
CA ASP A 96 1.62 -11.67 10.84
C ASP A 96 0.58 -10.68 10.30
N ILE A 97 1.02 -9.47 10.03
CA ILE A 97 0.18 -8.35 9.58
C ILE A 97 0.44 -8.08 8.10
N MET A 98 -0.61 -7.98 7.33
CA MET A 98 -0.59 -7.45 5.97
C MET A 98 -1.21 -6.05 5.97
N TRP A 99 -0.42 -5.05 5.63
CA TRP A 99 -0.86 -3.67 5.51
C TRP A 99 -1.12 -3.33 4.05
N ILE A 100 -2.35 -2.94 3.72
CA ILE A 100 -2.79 -2.66 2.35
C ILE A 100 -3.28 -1.21 2.26
N GLN A 101 -2.78 -0.48 1.26
CA GLN A 101 -3.29 0.85 0.92
C GLN A 101 -4.24 0.77 -0.28
N VAL A 102 -5.33 1.55 -0.24
CA VAL A 102 -6.34 1.56 -1.30
C VAL A 102 -5.97 2.44 -2.48
N THR A 103 -4.99 3.32 -2.31
CA THR A 103 -4.60 4.35 -3.30
C THR A 103 -3.94 3.82 -4.56
N SER A 104 -3.63 2.53 -4.62
CA SER A 104 -3.02 1.88 -5.78
C SER A 104 -3.96 0.81 -6.38
N PRO A 105 -5.03 1.20 -7.10
CA PRO A 105 -6.06 0.26 -7.57
C PRO A 105 -5.54 -0.79 -8.55
N LEU A 106 -4.48 -0.48 -9.28
CA LEU A 106 -3.87 -1.36 -10.28
C LEU A 106 -2.98 -2.47 -9.66
N PHE A 107 -2.58 -2.31 -8.39
CA PHE A 107 -1.84 -3.37 -7.69
C PHE A 107 -2.81 -4.46 -7.21
N ASN A 108 -2.59 -5.71 -7.65
CA ASN A 108 -3.45 -6.87 -7.32
C ASN A 108 -2.67 -8.15 -6.98
N GLN A 109 -1.34 -8.09 -6.84
CA GLN A 109 -0.47 -9.25 -6.60
C GLN A 109 -0.44 -9.69 -5.12
N PHE A 110 -1.58 -9.65 -4.44
CA PHE A 110 -1.67 -10.00 -3.00
C PHE A 110 -1.49 -11.49 -2.75
N LYS A 111 -2.06 -12.35 -3.61
CA LYS A 111 -1.93 -13.82 -3.52
C LYS A 111 -0.49 -14.26 -3.72
N GLU A 112 0.18 -13.69 -4.72
CA GLU A 112 1.58 -13.96 -5.05
C GLU A 112 2.50 -13.50 -3.92
N ALA A 113 2.28 -12.30 -3.41
CA ALA A 113 3.07 -11.76 -2.29
C ALA A 113 2.88 -12.60 -1.01
N LEU A 114 1.65 -13.03 -0.72
CA LEU A 114 1.37 -13.92 0.42
C LEU A 114 2.02 -15.30 0.25
N ALA A 115 1.97 -15.85 -0.97
CA ALA A 115 2.61 -17.12 -1.28
C ALA A 115 4.13 -17.02 -1.13
N GLU A 116 4.71 -15.90 -1.57
CA GLU A 116 6.14 -15.66 -1.43
C GLU A 116 6.53 -15.43 0.03
N TRP A 117 5.75 -14.65 0.78
CA TRP A 117 5.97 -14.46 2.22
C TRP A 117 6.04 -15.79 2.99
N LYS A 118 5.14 -16.73 2.70
CA LYS A 118 5.15 -18.04 3.33
C LYS A 118 6.44 -18.84 3.12
N LYS A 119 7.14 -18.60 2.00
CA LYS A 119 8.43 -19.24 1.69
C LYS A 119 9.60 -18.57 2.40
N VAL A 120 9.59 -17.23 2.48
CA VAL A 120 10.76 -16.45 2.88
C VAL A 120 10.69 -15.93 4.33
N ARG A 121 9.54 -16.07 5.00
CA ARG A 121 9.30 -15.49 6.32
C ARG A 121 10.25 -15.95 7.42
N ASP A 122 10.90 -17.09 7.27
CA ASP A 122 11.85 -17.56 8.28
C ASP A 122 13.19 -16.82 8.19
N ASP A 123 13.56 -16.36 6.99
CA ASP A 123 14.80 -15.65 6.72
C ASP A 123 14.65 -14.12 6.77
N TYR A 124 13.44 -13.59 6.59
CA TYR A 124 13.14 -12.16 6.53
C TYR A 124 12.17 -11.73 7.62
N ASP A 125 12.22 -10.46 8.01
CA ASP A 125 11.37 -9.89 9.06
C ASP A 125 10.16 -9.14 8.51
N SER A 126 10.19 -8.77 7.23
CA SER A 126 9.11 -8.09 6.52
C SER A 126 9.20 -8.36 5.02
N LEU A 127 8.11 -8.12 4.29
CA LEU A 127 8.05 -8.09 2.83
C LEU A 127 7.50 -6.73 2.39
N VAL A 128 8.17 -6.14 1.41
CA VAL A 128 7.83 -4.82 0.88
C VAL A 128 7.60 -4.93 -0.63
N ALA A 129 6.43 -4.51 -1.09
CA ALA A 129 6.19 -4.38 -2.53
C ALA A 129 7.03 -3.24 -3.09
N VAL A 130 7.81 -3.54 -4.14
CA VAL A 130 8.73 -2.59 -4.76
C VAL A 130 8.65 -2.67 -6.28
N LYS A 131 9.11 -1.61 -6.94
CA LYS A 131 9.33 -1.59 -8.38
C LYS A 131 10.80 -1.30 -8.68
N PRO A 132 11.47 -2.06 -9.57
CA PRO A 132 12.81 -1.74 -10.01
C PRO A 132 12.85 -0.33 -10.61
N PHE A 133 13.74 0.50 -10.08
CA PHE A 133 13.96 1.85 -10.61
C PHE A 133 15.14 1.82 -11.59
N LYS A 134 14.88 2.32 -12.80
CA LYS A 134 15.89 2.41 -13.86
C LYS A 134 15.97 3.86 -14.31
N GLY A 135 16.90 4.61 -13.76
CA GLY A 135 17.06 6.01 -14.13
C GLY A 135 18.23 6.64 -13.39
N HIS A 136 18.70 7.77 -13.91
CA HIS A 136 19.69 8.61 -13.27
C HIS A 136 18.98 9.56 -12.29
N LEU A 137 19.50 9.67 -11.07
CA LEU A 137 18.96 10.52 -10.02
C LEU A 137 19.93 11.66 -9.71
N LEU A 138 19.39 12.85 -9.54
CA LEU A 138 20.07 14.01 -8.97
C LEU A 138 19.43 14.38 -7.63
N ASP A 139 20.23 14.90 -6.70
CA ASP A 139 19.73 15.55 -5.50
C ASP A 139 19.16 16.96 -5.83
N ASP A 140 18.63 17.67 -4.83
CA ASP A 140 18.09 19.02 -4.96
C ASP A 140 19.14 20.10 -5.30
N LYS A 141 20.42 19.77 -5.20
CA LYS A 141 21.57 20.61 -5.56
C LYS A 141 22.15 20.30 -6.94
N GLY A 142 21.57 19.30 -7.64
CA GLY A 142 22.02 18.84 -8.94
C GLY A 142 23.18 17.85 -8.89
N ASN A 143 23.53 17.29 -7.73
CA ASN A 143 24.58 16.27 -7.66
C ASN A 143 24.03 14.88 -8.03
N PRO A 144 24.82 14.04 -8.71
CA PRO A 144 24.39 12.68 -9.06
C PRO A 144 24.31 11.79 -7.81
N VAL A 145 23.21 11.02 -7.68
CA VAL A 145 22.94 10.13 -6.54
C VAL A 145 23.42 8.70 -6.81
N ASN A 146 23.14 8.16 -8.00
CA ASN A 146 23.39 6.77 -8.35
C ASN A 146 24.31 6.55 -9.57
N TYR A 147 24.99 7.62 -10.02
CA TYR A 147 25.93 7.59 -11.14
C TYR A 147 27.01 8.67 -10.95
N SER A 148 27.91 8.85 -11.91
CA SER A 148 28.91 9.91 -11.90
C SER A 148 28.84 10.71 -13.18
N PHE A 149 29.19 12.00 -13.11
CA PHE A 149 29.33 12.84 -14.32
C PHE A 149 30.65 12.53 -15.08
N GLY A 150 30.66 12.90 -16.35
CA GLY A 150 31.84 12.86 -17.17
C GLY A 150 32.29 11.45 -17.56
N TYR A 151 33.59 11.19 -17.53
CA TYR A 151 34.18 9.95 -18.01
C TYR A 151 33.66 8.68 -17.30
N TRP A 152 33.26 8.80 -16.04
CA TRP A 152 32.73 7.70 -15.23
C TRP A 152 31.20 7.54 -15.32
N HIS A 153 30.58 8.20 -16.30
CA HIS A 153 29.14 8.05 -16.53
C HIS A 153 28.81 6.59 -16.85
N LYS A 154 27.79 6.07 -16.15
CA LYS A 154 27.24 4.75 -16.40
C LYS A 154 25.95 4.86 -17.19
N VAL A 155 25.81 4.01 -18.20
CA VAL A 155 24.53 3.86 -18.92
C VAL A 155 23.50 3.20 -18.00
N SER A 156 22.22 3.36 -18.31
CA SER A 156 21.12 2.93 -17.44
C SER A 156 21.15 1.43 -17.07
N GLN A 157 21.76 0.58 -17.92
CA GLN A 157 21.92 -0.86 -17.67
C GLN A 157 22.96 -1.17 -16.58
N ASP A 158 23.95 -0.28 -16.40
CA ASP A 158 25.08 -0.46 -15.48
C ASP A 158 24.88 0.29 -14.15
N LEU A 159 23.72 0.93 -13.97
CA LEU A 159 23.39 1.61 -12.73
C LEU A 159 23.22 0.61 -11.58
N PRO A 160 23.48 1.03 -10.33
CA PRO A 160 23.15 0.25 -9.16
C PRO A 160 21.67 -0.14 -9.17
N LYS A 161 21.35 -1.35 -8.73
CA LYS A 161 19.96 -1.78 -8.55
C LYS A 161 19.32 -0.96 -7.45
N LEU A 162 18.35 -0.15 -7.82
CA LEU A 162 17.50 0.61 -6.91
C LEU A 162 16.06 0.18 -7.07
N TYR A 163 15.28 0.40 -6.02
CA TYR A 163 13.85 0.09 -6.01
C TYR A 163 13.05 1.26 -5.46
N SER A 164 11.93 1.57 -6.09
CA SER A 164 10.89 2.44 -5.53
C SER A 164 9.98 1.60 -4.65
N VAL A 165 9.73 2.04 -3.43
CA VAL A 165 8.74 1.41 -2.54
C VAL A 165 7.35 1.69 -3.10
N LEU A 166 6.59 0.61 -3.31
CA LEU A 166 5.17 0.70 -3.63
C LEU A 166 4.40 0.72 -2.30
N TRP A 167 3.74 1.81 -2.03
CA TRP A 167 2.91 1.96 -0.83
C TRP A 167 1.62 1.12 -0.87
N SER A 168 1.55 0.14 -1.76
CA SER A 168 0.40 -0.73 -1.97
C SER A 168 0.29 -1.86 -0.95
N LEU A 169 1.45 -2.45 -0.55
CA LEU A 169 1.50 -3.66 0.26
C LEU A 169 2.77 -3.76 1.09
N PHE A 170 2.58 -4.07 2.38
CA PHE A 170 3.63 -4.52 3.29
C PHE A 170 3.13 -5.75 4.05
N ILE A 171 4.03 -6.73 4.31
CA ILE A 171 3.76 -7.84 5.20
C ILE A 171 4.84 -7.87 6.28
N LEU A 172 4.43 -8.01 7.54
CA LEU A 172 5.33 -7.93 8.69
C LEU A 172 5.04 -9.05 9.67
N LYS A 173 6.10 -9.61 10.25
CA LYS A 173 5.94 -10.39 11.47
C LYS A 173 5.35 -9.52 12.58
N ARG A 174 4.49 -10.07 13.43
CA ARG A 174 3.98 -9.36 14.60
C ARG A 174 5.11 -8.82 15.48
N THR A 175 6.15 -9.61 15.68
CA THR A 175 7.33 -9.22 16.45
C THR A 175 8.08 -8.02 15.86
N THR A 176 8.13 -7.92 14.53
CA THR A 176 8.75 -6.79 13.82
C THR A 176 7.95 -5.51 14.03
N VAL A 177 6.63 -5.56 13.85
CA VAL A 177 5.74 -4.44 14.11
C VAL A 177 5.83 -3.96 15.55
N ASN A 178 5.77 -4.88 16.53
CA ASN A 178 5.83 -4.54 17.94
C ASN A 178 7.17 -3.89 18.34
N ARG A 179 8.25 -4.24 17.63
CA ARG A 179 9.59 -3.71 17.91
C ARG A 179 9.82 -2.34 17.28
N PHE A 180 9.36 -2.13 16.05
CA PHE A 180 9.74 -0.95 15.26
C PHE A 180 8.60 0.05 15.06
N ASN A 181 7.34 -0.36 15.26
CA ASN A 181 6.16 0.44 14.94
C ASN A 181 6.23 1.03 13.52
N TYR A 182 6.68 0.24 12.55
CA TYR A 182 6.87 0.69 11.18
C TYR A 182 6.56 -0.42 10.17
N HIS A 183 6.31 -0.04 8.90
CA HIS A 183 5.90 -0.95 7.82
C HIS A 183 7.02 -1.86 7.33
N ILE A 184 8.28 -1.54 7.63
CA ILE A 184 9.47 -2.23 7.13
C ILE A 184 10.37 -2.53 8.32
N GLY A 185 10.86 -3.75 8.41
CA GLY A 185 11.84 -4.17 9.40
C GLY A 185 13.28 -3.84 9.01
N VAL A 186 14.24 -4.54 9.58
CA VAL A 186 15.67 -4.34 9.30
C VAL A 186 16.19 -5.27 8.22
N ASN A 187 15.46 -6.35 7.92
CA ASN A 187 15.81 -7.32 6.87
C ASN A 187 14.58 -7.61 5.99
N PRO A 188 14.15 -6.65 5.15
CA PRO A 188 12.97 -6.80 4.31
C PRO A 188 13.24 -7.68 3.08
N TYR A 189 12.30 -8.55 2.75
CA TYR A 189 12.23 -9.17 1.43
C TYR A 189 11.62 -8.18 0.42
N LEU A 190 12.29 -7.93 -0.69
CA LEU A 190 11.82 -7.03 -1.73
C LEU A 190 10.99 -7.80 -2.75
N PHE A 191 9.67 -7.69 -2.65
CA PHE A 191 8.75 -8.26 -3.62
C PHE A 191 8.62 -7.33 -4.82
N ALA A 192 9.34 -7.65 -5.90
CA ALA A 192 9.33 -6.85 -7.12
C ALA A 192 8.04 -7.09 -7.91
N SER A 193 7.21 -6.05 -8.03
CA SER A 193 5.97 -6.10 -8.80
C SER A 193 6.21 -5.85 -10.29
N ASP A 194 5.61 -6.70 -11.12
CA ASP A 194 5.58 -6.51 -12.58
C ASP A 194 4.40 -5.64 -13.04
N ASN A 195 3.45 -5.36 -12.14
CA ASN A 195 2.28 -4.55 -12.45
C ASN A 195 2.66 -3.09 -12.75
N MET A 196 1.88 -2.47 -13.63
CA MET A 196 1.84 -1.02 -13.69
C MET A 196 1.11 -0.54 -12.43
N VAL A 197 1.80 0.20 -11.57
CA VAL A 197 1.25 0.76 -10.34
C VAL A 197 1.23 2.26 -10.46
N VAL A 198 0.07 2.85 -10.17
CA VAL A 198 -0.13 4.29 -10.00
C VAL A 198 -0.63 4.49 -8.59
N ASP A 199 0.14 5.17 -7.75
CA ASP A 199 -0.33 5.64 -6.44
C ASP A 199 -1.04 6.98 -6.63
N ILE A 200 -2.30 7.05 -6.21
CA ILE A 200 -3.16 8.19 -6.46
C ILE A 200 -2.94 9.24 -5.38
N ASP A 201 -2.25 10.29 -5.72
CA ASP A 201 -2.02 11.45 -4.86
C ASP A 201 -2.69 12.73 -5.35
N TYR A 202 -2.72 12.94 -6.65
CA TYR A 202 -3.31 14.11 -7.32
C TYR A 202 -4.42 13.69 -8.27
N HIS A 203 -5.15 14.68 -8.79
CA HIS A 203 -6.27 14.44 -9.69
C HIS A 203 -5.82 13.76 -10.99
N GLU A 204 -4.64 14.13 -11.47
CA GLU A 204 -4.03 13.55 -12.67
C GLU A 204 -3.74 12.06 -12.49
N ASP A 205 -3.27 11.66 -11.31
CA ASP A 205 -3.04 10.24 -10.98
C ASP A 205 -4.36 9.46 -10.97
N PHE A 206 -5.42 10.10 -10.41
CA PHE A 206 -6.75 9.50 -10.35
C PHE A 206 -7.30 9.22 -11.76
N GLU A 207 -7.23 10.19 -12.67
CA GLU A 207 -7.69 10.04 -14.04
C GLU A 207 -6.82 9.03 -14.82
N LEU A 208 -5.50 9.08 -14.65
CA LEU A 208 -4.59 8.11 -15.27
C LEU A 208 -4.88 6.69 -14.81
N ALA A 209 -4.95 6.48 -13.49
CA ALA A 209 -5.25 5.16 -12.92
C ALA A 209 -6.62 4.65 -13.38
N ARG A 210 -7.64 5.52 -13.41
CA ARG A 210 -9.00 5.20 -13.87
C ARG A 210 -9.00 4.78 -15.34
N HIS A 211 -8.30 5.54 -16.19
CA HIS A 211 -8.21 5.21 -17.62
C HIS A 211 -7.57 3.84 -17.85
N ILE A 212 -6.44 3.56 -17.16
CA ILE A 212 -5.77 2.28 -17.26
C ILE A 212 -6.65 1.15 -16.72
N TYR A 213 -7.28 1.35 -15.57
CA TYR A 213 -8.17 0.37 -14.94
C TYR A 213 -9.36 0.02 -15.86
N THR A 214 -9.96 1.04 -16.47
CA THR A 214 -11.05 0.86 -17.46
C THR A 214 -10.60 0.06 -18.68
N LYS A 215 -9.38 0.29 -19.19
CA LYS A 215 -8.85 -0.51 -20.31
C LYS A 215 -8.61 -1.97 -19.95
N ILE A 216 -8.21 -2.25 -18.72
CA ILE A 216 -7.94 -3.62 -18.26
C ILE A 216 -9.26 -4.38 -18.02
N HIS A 217 -10.27 -3.71 -17.45
CA HIS A 217 -11.49 -4.35 -16.97
C HIS A 217 -12.74 -4.05 -17.82
N GLY A 218 -12.69 -3.08 -18.71
CA GLY A 218 -13.84 -2.64 -19.54
C GLY A 218 -14.03 -3.38 -20.86
N ASN A 219 -13.16 -4.32 -21.23
CA ASN A 219 -13.26 -5.08 -22.49
C ASN A 219 -13.91 -6.46 -22.32
N ASN A 220 -14.70 -6.66 -21.29
CA ASN A 220 -15.41 -7.93 -21.02
C ASN A 220 -16.92 -7.88 -21.38
N ASP A 221 -17.30 -6.97 -22.31
CA ASP A 221 -18.66 -6.97 -22.90
C ASP A 221 -18.60 -7.36 -24.39
#